data_d7c32b56f92e8c08e75b0164d76ad2f4
#
_entry.id   d7c32b56f92e8c08e75b0164d76ad2f4
#
_cell.length_a   1.000
_cell.length_b   1.000
_cell.length_c   1.000
_cell.angle_alpha   90.00
_cell.angle_beta   90.00
_cell.angle_gamma   90.00
#
_symmetry.space_group_name_H-M   'P 1'
#
loop_
_entity.id
_entity.type
_entity.pdbx_description
1 polymer ?
#
loop_
_entity_poly.entity_id
_entity_poly.type
_entity_poly.pdbx_seq_one_letter_code
_entity_poly.pdbx_strand_id
1 'polypeptide(L)'
;MNFRSLPKWLLHPTAVAVIAAVYYSTAELGRFLASTPENVTPVWPPDGFALAAMLLLGYRVWPGIWIGSFLANIWAFLDKTNAASVAISIAIASSIAAGTTLSAILSSFLLHKFVGRGHLFERPQNVFKFVVMGGMGGPIVSATVGITTLCVRGMVPAEDWGMNWLTWWMSNVGGILIFTPLILTWSQPVLEAIQDVFALGTAGIRQKRKLKFKYLKSLLSKVKVAEFAILILLVLAVGKIAFGGGYPVEYMLIPFLVWAVFRFDIQGATLLIFIVSSIAVLGTVKGGGPFARPDLNQSLVLLQSFIGVVVLTTLMLYAAIAQRQQVEAQLRVQTQQVKKTLQDLQQAQAQLIQSEKMSGLGQLVAGVAHEINNPINFVGGNLFHANQYTQELLALVKLYQKFYPQPAPEIQKEIEAVELEFIMEDLPKLLSSMKIGTERIQKIVLSLRNFSRMDESELKAVDVHEGLDSTLLILQHRLKSNAENASIEVIKKYSSKFRKIECYASELNQVFMNILVNAIDALAAKRIKTNINDVETLPRIEISTKVLDKNCVAISIADNGSGMPEETINRIFDPFYTTKPVGKGTGLGLYISYNIIAEKHRGKLKCVSAPDRGTEFIIELPIRQDNS
;
A
#
# COMPACT_ATOMS: atom_id res chain seq x y z
N MET A 1 10.71 19.23 11.47
CA MET A 1 10.55 20.62 11.00
C MET A 1 11.90 21.30 10.88
N ASN A 2 12.27 21.73 9.69
CA ASN A 2 13.56 22.38 9.44
C ASN A 2 13.33 23.91 9.45
N PHE A 3 13.43 24.53 10.61
CA PHE A 3 13.25 25.98 10.79
C PHE A 3 14.37 26.85 10.15
N ARG A 4 15.31 26.24 9.42
CA ARG A 4 16.38 26.94 8.69
C ARG A 4 15.89 27.71 7.45
N SER A 5 14.62 27.60 7.08
CA SER A 5 14.05 28.23 5.88
C SER A 5 13.21 29.48 6.15
N LEU A 6 13.09 29.93 7.41
CA LEU A 6 12.47 31.23 7.67
C LEU A 6 13.35 32.36 7.11
N PRO A 7 12.77 33.34 6.40
CA PRO A 7 13.53 34.42 5.80
C PRO A 7 14.33 35.17 6.88
N LYS A 8 15.58 35.53 6.55
CA LYS A 8 16.48 36.25 7.46
C LYS A 8 15.91 37.56 8.00
N TRP A 9 14.90 38.14 7.35
CA TRP A 9 14.25 39.39 7.79
C TRP A 9 13.34 39.19 9.02
N LEU A 10 12.83 37.99 9.30
CA LEU A 10 12.14 37.69 10.56
C LEU A 10 13.07 37.74 11.80
N LEU A 11 14.36 37.84 11.57
CA LEU A 11 15.39 37.98 12.58
C LEU A 11 15.81 39.49 12.79
N HIS A 12 15.11 40.41 12.16
CA HIS A 12 15.32 41.85 12.30
C HIS A 12 14.80 42.41 13.65
N PRO A 13 15.23 43.62 14.02
CA PRO A 13 14.76 44.36 15.21
C PRO A 13 13.24 44.37 15.37
N THR A 14 12.51 44.30 14.26
CA THR A 14 11.04 44.24 14.24
C THR A 14 10.48 42.98 14.93
N ALA A 15 11.11 41.82 14.77
CA ALA A 15 10.67 40.60 15.46
C ALA A 15 10.92 40.69 16.96
N VAL A 16 12.07 41.25 17.37
CA VAL A 16 12.41 41.52 18.77
C VAL A 16 11.38 42.49 19.39
N ALA A 17 11.04 43.56 18.66
CA ALA A 17 10.06 44.56 19.13
C ALA A 17 8.65 43.96 19.27
N VAL A 18 8.21 43.13 18.29
CA VAL A 18 6.91 42.42 18.35
C VAL A 18 6.87 41.47 19.55
N ILE A 19 7.94 40.68 19.77
CA ILE A 19 7.99 39.77 20.92
C ILE A 19 7.99 40.53 22.22
N ALA A 20 8.72 41.63 22.34
CA ALA A 20 8.69 42.48 23.52
C ALA A 20 7.30 43.05 23.78
N ALA A 21 6.63 43.54 22.73
CA ALA A 21 5.27 44.08 22.83
C ALA A 21 4.25 43.02 23.25
N VAL A 22 4.28 41.81 22.65
CA VAL A 22 3.38 40.71 23.00
C VAL A 22 3.65 40.21 24.43
N TYR A 23 4.93 40.06 24.81
CA TYR A 23 5.31 39.70 26.16
C TYR A 23 4.74 40.72 27.17
N TYR A 24 4.97 42.04 26.94
CA TYR A 24 4.44 43.12 27.78
C TYR A 24 2.91 43.10 27.88
N SER A 25 2.24 42.96 26.73
CA SER A 25 0.75 42.90 26.70
C SER A 25 0.20 41.70 27.47
N THR A 26 0.85 40.53 27.36
CA THR A 26 0.44 39.34 28.14
C THR A 26 0.75 39.48 29.61
N ALA A 27 1.78 40.24 30.00
CA ALA A 27 2.07 40.59 31.39
C ALA A 27 1.01 41.53 32.00
N GLU A 28 0.58 42.55 31.23
CA GLU A 28 -0.51 43.42 31.65
C GLU A 28 -1.83 42.65 31.84
N LEU A 29 -2.11 41.70 30.91
CA LEU A 29 -3.27 40.82 31.05
C LEU A 29 -3.15 39.96 32.32
N GLY A 30 -1.98 39.40 32.61
CA GLY A 30 -1.72 38.66 33.86
C GLY A 30 -1.95 39.49 35.10
N ARG A 31 -1.49 40.77 35.13
CA ARG A 31 -1.71 41.70 36.21
C ARG A 31 -3.17 42.09 36.38
N PHE A 32 -3.90 42.32 35.31
CA PHE A 32 -5.34 42.59 35.37
C PHE A 32 -6.12 41.44 36.01
N LEU A 33 -5.65 40.19 35.82
CA LEU A 33 -6.21 38.99 36.46
C LEU A 33 -5.75 38.83 37.92
N ALA A 34 -4.69 39.55 38.36
CA ALA A 34 -4.22 39.58 39.74
C ALA A 34 -5.01 40.59 40.53
N SER A 35 -6.14 40.22 41.09
CA SER A 35 -7.02 41.08 41.88
C SER A 35 -6.61 41.17 43.34
N THR A 36 -5.31 41.17 43.68
CA THR A 36 -4.84 41.15 45.05
C THR A 36 -3.91 42.32 45.36
N PRO A 37 -3.94 42.87 46.58
CA PRO A 37 -3.06 43.96 47.01
C PRO A 37 -1.56 43.62 46.89
N GLU A 38 -1.22 42.33 46.83
CA GLU A 38 0.16 41.81 46.84
C GLU A 38 0.72 41.49 45.46
N ASN A 39 0.02 41.84 44.35
CA ASN A 39 0.45 41.57 42.95
C ASN A 39 0.81 40.12 42.62
N VAL A 40 0.32 39.13 43.38
CA VAL A 40 0.52 37.71 43.09
C VAL A 40 -0.49 37.26 42.04
N THR A 41 0.00 36.78 40.91
CA THR A 41 -0.84 36.32 39.80
C THR A 41 -1.05 34.80 39.87
N PRO A 42 -2.29 34.31 39.72
CA PRO A 42 -2.58 32.89 39.72
C PRO A 42 -1.86 32.12 38.60
N VAL A 43 -1.72 32.74 37.47
CA VAL A 43 -1.07 32.20 36.26
C VAL A 43 -0.31 33.32 35.59
N TRP A 44 0.91 33.08 35.13
CA TRP A 44 1.75 34.07 34.45
C TRP A 44 1.86 33.77 32.93
N PRO A 45 0.95 34.32 32.09
CA PRO A 45 0.88 34.05 30.66
C PRO A 45 2.18 34.33 29.89
N PRO A 46 2.97 35.37 30.23
CA PRO A 46 4.19 35.72 29.51
C PRO A 46 5.22 34.58 29.42
N ASP A 47 5.35 33.73 30.46
CA ASP A 47 6.32 32.64 30.44
C ASP A 47 5.92 31.54 29.42
N GLY A 48 4.62 31.25 29.28
CA GLY A 48 4.11 30.38 28.25
C GLY A 48 4.33 30.91 26.83
N PHE A 49 4.14 32.22 26.64
CA PHE A 49 4.46 32.90 25.39
C PHE A 49 5.97 32.88 25.09
N ALA A 50 6.82 33.17 26.08
CA ALA A 50 8.26 33.19 25.94
C ALA A 50 8.80 31.82 25.51
N LEU A 51 8.36 30.74 26.15
CA LEU A 51 8.74 29.38 25.77
C LEU A 51 8.23 29.01 24.35
N ALA A 52 6.98 29.33 24.03
CA ALA A 52 6.44 29.11 22.70
C ALA A 52 7.24 29.87 21.63
N ALA A 53 7.56 31.14 21.86
CA ALA A 53 8.37 31.96 20.96
C ALA A 53 9.77 31.36 20.75
N MET A 54 10.43 30.89 21.82
CA MET A 54 11.74 30.22 21.74
C MET A 54 11.68 28.90 20.93
N LEU A 55 10.64 28.11 21.12
CA LEU A 55 10.45 26.84 20.40
C LEU A 55 10.13 27.07 18.92
N LEU A 56 9.38 28.12 18.57
CA LEU A 56 8.99 28.44 17.21
C LEU A 56 10.08 29.18 16.42
N LEU A 57 10.71 30.18 17.03
CA LEU A 57 11.61 31.12 16.35
C LEU A 57 13.10 30.88 16.71
N GLY A 58 13.34 30.07 17.73
CA GLY A 58 14.70 29.74 18.20
C GLY A 58 15.23 30.75 19.23
N TYR A 59 16.47 30.49 19.71
CA TYR A 59 17.06 31.26 20.81
C TYR A 59 17.31 32.73 20.49
N ARG A 60 17.37 33.13 19.23
CA ARG A 60 17.68 34.51 18.80
C ARG A 60 16.65 35.55 19.25
N VAL A 61 15.48 35.11 19.72
CA VAL A 61 14.41 35.99 20.19
C VAL A 61 14.55 36.40 21.65
N TRP A 62 15.58 35.91 22.37
CA TRP A 62 15.82 36.20 23.77
C TRP A 62 15.84 37.72 24.13
N PRO A 63 16.37 38.65 23.25
CA PRO A 63 16.35 40.07 23.60
C PRO A 63 14.94 40.65 23.71
N GLY A 64 14.01 40.14 22.87
CA GLY A 64 12.59 40.54 22.91
C GLY A 64 11.91 40.12 24.23
N ILE A 65 12.24 38.92 24.71
CA ILE A 65 11.72 38.42 26.00
C ILE A 65 12.27 39.25 27.15
N TRP A 66 13.59 39.52 27.13
CA TRP A 66 14.23 40.32 28.16
C TRP A 66 13.65 41.74 28.21
N ILE A 67 13.54 42.44 27.06
CA ILE A 67 12.97 43.79 26.96
C ILE A 67 11.52 43.80 27.44
N GLY A 68 10.69 42.86 26.98
CA GLY A 68 9.29 42.73 27.37
C GLY A 68 9.13 42.53 28.89
N SER A 69 9.94 41.62 29.45
CA SER A 69 9.96 41.36 30.90
C SER A 69 10.48 42.57 31.70
N PHE A 70 11.54 43.22 31.22
CA PHE A 70 12.04 44.45 31.85
C PHE A 70 10.98 45.54 31.88
N LEU A 71 10.34 45.82 30.74
CA LEU A 71 9.27 46.82 30.66
C LEU A 71 8.09 46.50 31.60
N ALA A 72 7.70 45.25 31.66
CA ALA A 72 6.66 44.79 32.56
C ALA A 72 7.03 45.06 34.03
N ASN A 73 8.24 44.72 34.44
CA ASN A 73 8.65 44.84 35.84
C ASN A 73 9.06 46.26 36.25
N ILE A 74 9.63 47.06 35.34
CA ILE A 74 10.00 48.44 35.70
C ILE A 74 8.79 49.26 36.08
N TRP A 75 7.65 49.12 35.39
CA TRP A 75 6.44 49.83 35.75
C TRP A 75 5.82 49.36 37.09
N ALA A 76 6.04 48.10 37.48
CA ALA A 76 5.54 47.56 38.73
C ALA A 76 6.37 48.03 39.94
N PHE A 77 7.67 48.21 39.78
CA PHE A 77 8.61 48.50 40.88
C PHE A 77 9.25 49.89 40.81
N LEU A 78 8.78 50.78 39.89
CA LEU A 78 9.39 52.09 39.71
C LEU A 78 9.12 53.05 40.91
N ASP A 79 10.15 53.26 41.69
CA ASP A 79 10.15 54.31 42.75
C ASP A 79 10.88 55.55 42.22
N LYS A 80 10.13 56.67 42.12
CA LYS A 80 10.61 57.94 41.57
C LYS A 80 11.07 58.94 42.65
N THR A 81 11.22 58.49 43.88
CA THR A 81 11.52 59.39 45.02
C THR A 81 12.91 60.09 44.92
N ASN A 82 13.91 59.33 44.40
CA ASN A 82 15.24 59.86 44.17
C ASN A 82 15.99 59.00 43.11
N ALA A 83 17.14 59.51 42.65
CA ALA A 83 17.95 58.82 41.63
C ALA A 83 18.43 57.44 42.09
N ALA A 84 18.71 57.20 43.33
CA ALA A 84 19.11 55.95 43.91
C ALA A 84 17.95 54.93 43.87
N SER A 85 16.74 55.33 44.21
CA SER A 85 15.52 54.52 44.13
C SER A 85 15.22 54.11 42.69
N VAL A 86 15.38 55.04 41.73
CA VAL A 86 15.22 54.72 40.31
C VAL A 86 16.27 53.68 39.85
N ALA A 87 17.51 53.84 40.25
CA ALA A 87 18.59 52.90 39.93
C ALA A 87 18.31 51.48 40.51
N ILE A 88 17.77 51.43 41.74
CA ILE A 88 17.36 50.20 42.40
C ILE A 88 16.20 49.54 41.64
N SER A 89 15.19 50.30 41.24
CA SER A 89 14.05 49.80 40.45
C SER A 89 14.50 49.21 39.12
N ILE A 90 15.43 49.87 38.44
CA ILE A 90 16.06 49.33 37.18
C ILE A 90 16.81 48.04 37.48
N ALA A 91 17.58 47.95 38.57
CA ALA A 91 18.33 46.73 38.92
C ALA A 91 17.35 45.56 39.23
N ILE A 92 16.26 45.79 39.97
CA ILE A 92 15.23 44.78 40.24
C ILE A 92 14.59 44.29 38.95
N ALA A 93 14.10 45.20 38.09
CA ALA A 93 13.47 44.87 36.84
C ALA A 93 14.41 44.10 35.89
N SER A 94 15.70 44.50 35.82
CA SER A 94 16.71 43.83 35.04
C SER A 94 17.01 42.42 35.55
N SER A 95 17.11 42.24 36.85
CA SER A 95 17.35 40.95 37.50
C SER A 95 16.22 39.94 37.22
N ILE A 96 14.96 40.37 37.39
CA ILE A 96 13.77 39.57 37.12
C ILE A 96 13.71 39.22 35.62
N ALA A 97 13.98 40.18 34.71
CA ALA A 97 14.00 39.95 33.27
C ALA A 97 15.08 38.96 32.87
N ALA A 98 16.27 39.00 33.49
CA ALA A 98 17.32 38.03 33.28
C ALA A 98 16.89 36.61 33.73
N GLY A 99 16.29 36.51 34.93
CA GLY A 99 15.77 35.24 35.46
C GLY A 99 14.73 34.60 34.53
N THR A 100 13.75 35.40 34.07
CA THR A 100 12.70 34.94 33.14
C THR A 100 13.28 34.50 31.79
N THR A 101 14.23 35.29 31.25
CA THR A 101 14.88 34.95 29.96
C THR A 101 15.67 33.66 30.07
N LEU A 102 16.46 33.48 31.13
CA LEU A 102 17.21 32.25 31.40
C LEU A 102 16.29 31.05 31.59
N SER A 103 15.16 31.22 32.28
CA SER A 103 14.11 30.20 32.42
C SER A 103 13.61 29.73 31.06
N ALA A 104 13.26 30.65 30.16
CA ALA A 104 12.77 30.30 28.82
C ALA A 104 13.85 29.61 27.98
N ILE A 105 15.12 30.07 28.08
CA ILE A 105 16.27 29.43 27.41
C ILE A 105 16.46 28.01 27.93
N LEU A 106 16.47 27.80 29.24
CA LEU A 106 16.66 26.50 29.87
C LEU A 106 15.53 25.54 29.52
N SER A 107 14.26 25.95 29.63
CA SER A 107 13.10 25.15 29.20
C SER A 107 13.21 24.72 27.75
N SER A 108 13.52 25.66 26.85
CA SER A 108 13.69 25.36 25.42
C SER A 108 14.87 24.43 25.17
N PHE A 109 15.99 24.61 25.87
CA PHE A 109 17.16 23.73 25.76
C PHE A 109 16.85 22.30 26.18
N LEU A 110 16.24 22.13 27.35
CA LEU A 110 15.86 20.83 27.88
C LEU A 110 14.90 20.11 26.93
N LEU A 111 13.89 20.81 26.40
CA LEU A 111 12.95 20.25 25.45
C LEU A 111 13.62 19.85 24.13
N HIS A 112 14.49 20.68 23.58
CA HIS A 112 15.23 20.31 22.36
C HIS A 112 16.15 19.11 22.56
N LYS A 113 16.79 19.01 23.74
CA LYS A 113 17.72 17.91 24.07
C LYS A 113 17.00 16.57 24.26
N PHE A 114 15.85 16.55 24.96
CA PHE A 114 15.21 15.32 25.41
C PHE A 114 13.94 14.92 24.62
N VAL A 115 13.35 15.84 23.87
CA VAL A 115 12.17 15.58 23.01
C VAL A 115 12.54 15.71 21.52
N GLY A 116 13.47 16.60 21.20
CA GLY A 116 13.82 16.90 19.82
C GLY A 116 12.94 17.99 19.19
N ARG A 117 13.10 18.19 17.87
CA ARG A 117 12.40 19.20 17.10
C ARG A 117 11.20 18.57 16.41
N GLY A 118 10.05 18.52 17.03
CA GLY A 118 8.81 18.03 16.44
C GLY A 118 8.08 17.07 17.39
N HIS A 119 6.78 16.86 17.15
CA HIS A 119 5.97 15.86 17.84
C HIS A 119 5.85 15.99 19.37
N LEU A 120 5.88 17.26 19.87
CA LEU A 120 5.86 17.51 21.31
C LEU A 120 4.62 16.90 22.00
N PHE A 121 3.45 16.95 21.35
CA PHE A 121 2.17 16.48 21.89
C PHE A 121 1.63 15.21 21.21
N GLU A 122 2.41 14.52 20.38
CA GLU A 122 1.94 13.31 19.66
C GLU A 122 2.24 12.01 20.41
N ARG A 123 3.08 12.07 21.46
CA ARG A 123 3.45 10.91 22.27
C ARG A 123 3.32 11.24 23.75
N PRO A 124 2.70 10.38 24.57
CA PRO A 124 2.57 10.62 26.01
C PRO A 124 3.89 10.92 26.72
N GLN A 125 4.94 10.18 26.35
CA GLN A 125 6.29 10.40 26.90
C GLN A 125 6.83 11.82 26.64
N ASN A 126 6.51 12.41 25.49
CA ASN A 126 6.93 13.75 25.13
C ASN A 126 6.12 14.81 25.88
N VAL A 127 4.82 14.56 26.11
CA VAL A 127 3.98 15.41 26.97
C VAL A 127 4.52 15.41 28.39
N PHE A 128 4.85 14.25 28.94
CA PHE A 128 5.46 14.16 30.28
C PHE A 128 6.78 14.94 30.36
N LYS A 129 7.67 14.78 29.37
CA LYS A 129 8.91 15.55 29.30
C LYS A 129 8.66 17.06 29.17
N PHE A 130 7.63 17.45 28.40
CA PHE A 130 7.23 18.85 28.29
C PHE A 130 6.83 19.43 29.66
N VAL A 131 6.00 18.71 30.40
CA VAL A 131 5.56 19.17 31.74
C VAL A 131 6.74 19.24 32.69
N VAL A 132 7.56 18.20 32.80
CA VAL A 132 8.65 18.15 33.79
C VAL A 132 9.81 19.08 33.41
N MET A 133 10.29 19.03 32.18
CA MET A 133 11.47 19.77 31.78
C MET A 133 11.17 21.19 31.31
N GLY A 134 10.12 21.36 30.52
CA GLY A 134 9.71 22.66 30.00
C GLY A 134 8.89 23.46 31.00
N GLY A 135 7.85 22.80 31.54
CA GLY A 135 6.90 23.46 32.47
C GLY A 135 7.46 23.67 33.88
N MET A 136 8.11 22.67 34.47
CA MET A 136 8.57 22.71 35.86
C MET A 136 10.03 23.11 36.00
N GLY A 137 10.92 22.59 35.15
CA GLY A 137 12.38 22.74 35.30
C GLY A 137 12.89 24.16 35.04
N GLY A 138 12.46 24.81 33.95
CA GLY A 138 12.89 26.18 33.65
C GLY A 138 12.43 27.22 34.63
N PRO A 139 11.16 27.25 35.06
CA PRO A 139 10.60 28.23 36.03
C PRO A 139 11.29 28.26 37.38
N ILE A 140 12.02 27.20 37.78
CA ILE A 140 12.87 27.20 38.97
C ILE A 140 13.83 28.40 38.94
N VAL A 141 14.44 28.67 37.80
CA VAL A 141 15.39 29.78 37.64
C VAL A 141 14.72 31.13 37.82
N SER A 142 13.57 31.33 37.15
CA SER A 142 12.82 32.58 37.27
C SER A 142 12.32 32.85 38.69
N ALA A 143 11.74 31.84 39.35
CA ALA A 143 11.28 31.95 40.71
C ALA A 143 12.43 32.24 41.71
N THR A 144 13.55 31.52 41.56
CA THR A 144 14.70 31.72 42.46
C THR A 144 15.31 33.11 42.30
N VAL A 145 15.55 33.56 41.06
CA VAL A 145 16.12 34.90 40.81
C VAL A 145 15.14 35.98 41.24
N GLY A 146 13.85 35.86 40.90
CA GLY A 146 12.83 36.85 41.22
C GLY A 146 12.65 37.06 42.72
N ILE A 147 12.33 36.01 43.48
CA ILE A 147 12.08 36.11 44.91
C ILE A 147 13.34 36.48 45.69
N THR A 148 14.51 35.90 45.33
CA THR A 148 15.76 36.29 45.99
C THR A 148 16.08 37.79 45.79
N THR A 149 15.83 38.32 44.58
CA THR A 149 15.98 39.75 44.30
C THR A 149 15.08 40.61 45.21
N LEU A 150 13.82 40.23 45.40
CA LEU A 150 12.87 40.95 46.25
C LEU A 150 13.23 40.85 47.73
N CYS A 151 13.65 39.67 48.22
CA CYS A 151 14.09 39.49 49.61
C CYS A 151 15.36 40.29 49.91
N VAL A 152 16.37 40.28 49.07
CA VAL A 152 17.62 41.06 49.24
C VAL A 152 17.33 42.57 49.32
N ARG A 153 16.25 43.00 48.68
CA ARG A 153 15.82 44.41 48.71
C ARG A 153 14.82 44.73 49.85
N GLY A 154 14.53 43.76 50.72
CA GLY A 154 13.63 43.97 51.86
C GLY A 154 12.17 44.13 51.45
N MET A 155 11.78 43.85 50.21
CA MET A 155 10.40 43.95 49.72
C MET A 155 9.57 42.73 50.12
N VAL A 156 10.20 41.60 50.39
CA VAL A 156 9.60 40.34 50.88
C VAL A 156 10.39 39.90 52.10
N PRO A 157 9.75 39.58 53.24
CA PRO A 157 10.43 39.02 54.40
C PRO A 157 11.16 37.72 54.06
N ALA A 158 12.35 37.49 54.62
CA ALA A 158 13.14 36.30 54.37
C ALA A 158 12.44 35.01 54.84
N GLU A 159 11.63 35.10 55.88
CA GLU A 159 10.79 34.02 56.42
C GLU A 159 9.72 33.54 55.42
N ASP A 160 9.24 34.44 54.57
CA ASP A 160 8.22 34.17 53.57
C ASP A 160 8.82 33.70 52.21
N TRP A 161 10.15 33.60 52.10
CA TRP A 161 10.82 33.27 50.85
C TRP A 161 10.28 31.96 50.23
N GLY A 162 10.14 30.92 51.04
CA GLY A 162 9.74 29.57 50.54
C GLY A 162 8.32 29.55 49.96
N MET A 163 7.34 30.16 50.63
CA MET A 163 5.97 30.19 50.16
C MET A 163 5.81 31.07 48.90
N ASN A 164 6.44 32.25 48.91
CA ASN A 164 6.41 33.13 47.74
C ASN A 164 7.17 32.55 46.55
N TRP A 165 8.26 31.79 46.79
CA TRP A 165 8.97 31.05 45.74
C TRP A 165 8.05 30.00 45.13
N LEU A 166 7.37 29.20 45.95
CA LEU A 166 6.45 28.16 45.47
C LEU A 166 5.33 28.74 44.62
N THR A 167 4.69 29.81 45.10
CA THR A 167 3.59 30.47 44.41
C THR A 167 4.03 31.08 43.09
N TRP A 168 5.21 31.74 43.05
CA TRP A 168 5.81 32.27 41.82
C TRP A 168 6.13 31.16 40.81
N TRP A 169 6.79 30.10 41.30
CA TRP A 169 7.14 28.95 40.47
C TRP A 169 5.89 28.29 39.85
N MET A 170 4.86 28.04 40.64
CA MET A 170 3.62 27.43 40.16
C MET A 170 2.86 28.35 39.20
N SER A 171 2.88 29.67 39.40
CA SER A 171 2.27 30.64 38.48
C SER A 171 2.91 30.58 37.09
N ASN A 172 4.23 30.51 37.04
CA ASN A 172 5.00 30.39 35.81
C ASN A 172 4.74 29.03 35.14
N VAL A 173 4.72 27.93 35.93
CA VAL A 173 4.35 26.58 35.45
C VAL A 173 2.96 26.61 34.82
N GLY A 174 1.97 27.18 35.48
CA GLY A 174 0.61 27.30 34.95
C GLY A 174 0.56 28.10 33.65
N GLY A 175 1.32 29.19 33.56
CA GLY A 175 1.48 29.95 32.31
C GLY A 175 2.03 29.12 31.15
N ILE A 176 3.09 28.38 31.42
CA ILE A 176 3.69 27.48 30.39
C ILE A 176 2.72 26.38 29.99
N LEU A 177 2.10 25.71 30.94
CA LEU A 177 1.22 24.56 30.67
C LEU A 177 -0.03 24.95 29.88
N ILE A 178 -0.58 26.12 30.06
CA ILE A 178 -1.79 26.60 29.36
C ILE A 178 -1.41 27.23 28.01
N PHE A 179 -0.50 28.20 28.02
CA PHE A 179 -0.29 29.07 26.86
C PHE A 179 0.70 28.45 25.82
N THR A 180 1.72 27.70 26.26
CA THR A 180 2.65 27.11 25.32
C THR A 180 1.97 26.11 24.39
N PRO A 181 1.18 25.09 24.84
CA PRO A 181 0.45 24.20 23.96
C PRO A 181 -0.53 24.94 23.05
N LEU A 182 -1.27 25.91 23.59
CA LEU A 182 -2.21 26.71 22.82
C LEU A 182 -1.49 27.41 21.65
N ILE A 183 -0.43 28.15 21.93
CA ILE A 183 0.31 28.91 20.90
C ILE A 183 0.95 27.98 19.87
N LEU A 184 1.61 26.91 20.31
CA LEU A 184 2.30 25.97 19.40
C LEU A 184 1.31 25.30 18.46
N THR A 185 0.16 24.85 18.93
CA THR A 185 -0.81 24.12 18.11
C THR A 185 -1.55 25.03 17.14
N TRP A 186 -1.86 26.28 17.54
CA TRP A 186 -2.55 27.25 16.69
C TRP A 186 -1.63 27.97 15.71
N SER A 187 -0.32 28.07 15.99
CA SER A 187 0.66 28.68 15.09
C SER A 187 1.06 27.75 13.92
N GLN A 188 0.96 26.44 14.06
CA GLN A 188 1.39 25.48 13.03
C GLN A 188 0.70 25.70 11.67
N PRO A 189 -0.63 25.84 11.54
CA PRO A 189 -1.28 26.07 10.26
C PRO A 189 -0.85 27.38 9.59
N VAL A 190 -0.54 28.40 10.39
CA VAL A 190 -0.07 29.71 9.91
C VAL A 190 1.35 29.61 9.37
N LEU A 191 2.24 28.93 10.09
CA LEU A 191 3.63 28.73 9.69
C LEU A 191 3.74 27.87 8.42
N GLU A 192 2.94 26.81 8.31
CA GLU A 192 2.85 26.01 7.08
C GLU A 192 2.35 26.83 5.89
N ALA A 193 1.35 27.69 6.11
CA ALA A 193 0.85 28.59 5.08
C ALA A 193 1.92 29.58 4.61
N ILE A 194 2.71 30.13 5.54
CA ILE A 194 3.82 31.04 5.25
C ILE A 194 4.92 30.28 4.46
N GLN A 195 5.31 29.09 4.88
CA GLN A 195 6.31 28.28 4.18
C GLN A 195 5.88 27.90 2.76
N ASP A 196 4.61 27.52 2.57
CA ASP A 196 4.05 27.22 1.25
C ASP A 196 4.08 28.45 0.31
N VAL A 197 3.88 29.65 0.83
CA VAL A 197 3.96 30.91 0.05
C VAL A 197 5.40 31.16 -0.41
N PHE A 198 6.38 30.91 0.43
CA PHE A 198 7.81 31.16 0.10
C PHE A 198 8.46 30.04 -0.71
N ALA A 199 7.99 28.78 -0.62
CA ALA A 199 8.54 27.64 -1.34
C ALA A 199 8.02 27.50 -2.78
N LEU A 200 6.84 28.07 -3.08
CA LEU A 200 6.18 27.99 -4.37
C LEU A 200 6.19 29.38 -5.02
N GLY A 201 7.01 29.56 -6.05
CA GLY A 201 6.83 30.70 -6.97
C GLY A 201 5.36 30.82 -7.41
N THR A 202 4.95 32.00 -7.82
CA THR A 202 3.56 32.44 -8.02
C THR A 202 2.62 31.52 -8.82
N ALA A 203 3.14 30.57 -9.61
CA ALA A 203 2.36 29.64 -10.44
C ALA A 203 1.78 28.41 -9.69
N GLY A 204 2.46 27.91 -8.65
CA GLY A 204 2.01 26.74 -7.88
C GLY A 204 0.95 27.05 -6.81
N ILE A 205 0.80 28.33 -6.46
CA ILE A 205 -0.07 28.81 -5.36
C ILE A 205 -1.56 28.54 -5.66
N ARG A 206 -1.99 28.67 -6.92
CA ARG A 206 -3.42 28.51 -7.29
C ARG A 206 -3.96 27.10 -7.09
N GLN A 207 -3.19 26.07 -7.38
CA GLN A 207 -3.66 24.67 -7.32
C GLN A 207 -3.64 24.13 -5.89
N LYS A 208 -2.60 24.43 -5.10
CA LYS A 208 -2.54 24.07 -3.67
C LYS A 208 -3.51 24.87 -2.81
N ARG A 209 -3.78 26.14 -3.15
CA ARG A 209 -4.78 26.97 -2.47
C ARG A 209 -6.19 26.36 -2.59
N LYS A 210 -6.54 25.74 -3.75
CA LYS A 210 -7.82 25.02 -3.92
C LYS A 210 -7.89 23.75 -3.04
N LEU A 211 -6.79 22.99 -2.92
CA LEU A 211 -6.72 21.79 -2.06
C LEU A 211 -6.78 22.17 -0.57
N LYS A 212 -6.04 23.21 -0.15
CA LYS A 212 -6.02 23.68 1.24
C LYS A 212 -7.35 24.33 1.64
N PHE A 213 -8.01 25.04 0.74
CA PHE A 213 -9.37 25.59 0.95
C PHE A 213 -10.43 24.49 1.05
N LYS A 214 -10.26 23.37 0.30
CA LYS A 214 -11.11 22.18 0.41
C LYS A 214 -10.88 21.45 1.75
N TYR A 215 -9.65 21.42 2.25
CA TYR A 215 -9.29 20.86 3.56
C TYR A 215 -9.79 21.73 4.70
N LEU A 216 -9.61 23.07 4.63
CA LEU A 216 -10.19 24.01 5.60
C LEU A 216 -11.73 23.93 5.61
N LYS A 217 -12.36 23.76 4.46
CA LYS A 217 -13.81 23.62 4.34
C LYS A 217 -14.32 22.28 4.89
N SER A 218 -13.50 21.22 4.90
CA SER A 218 -13.82 19.94 5.54
C SER A 218 -13.63 19.99 7.06
N LEU A 219 -12.66 20.73 7.56
CA LEU A 219 -12.47 21.01 8.99
C LEU A 219 -13.61 21.87 9.56
N LEU A 220 -14.15 22.79 8.77
CA LEU A 220 -15.30 23.63 9.07
C LEU A 220 -16.62 22.97 8.60
N SER A 221 -16.80 21.66 8.79
CA SER A 221 -18.14 21.12 8.64
C SER A 221 -19.04 21.86 9.64
N LYS A 222 -20.13 22.44 9.15
CA LYS A 222 -21.08 23.23 9.99
C LYS A 222 -21.49 22.47 11.25
N VAL A 223 -21.53 21.14 11.18
CA VAL A 223 -21.84 20.24 12.29
C VAL A 223 -20.73 20.25 13.35
N LYS A 224 -19.44 20.15 12.97
CA LYS A 224 -18.33 20.17 13.94
C LYS A 224 -18.21 21.53 14.65
N VAL A 225 -18.44 22.63 13.93
CA VAL A 225 -18.42 23.98 14.51
C VAL A 225 -19.58 24.16 15.50
N ALA A 226 -20.78 23.71 15.15
CA ALA A 226 -21.92 23.77 16.04
C ALA A 226 -21.73 22.90 17.30
N GLU A 227 -21.22 21.68 17.11
CA GLU A 227 -20.88 20.75 18.20
C GLU A 227 -19.84 21.35 19.16
N PHE A 228 -18.79 21.99 18.63
CA PHE A 228 -17.77 22.65 19.44
C PHE A 228 -18.33 23.89 20.19
N ALA A 229 -19.18 24.65 19.53
CA ALA A 229 -19.86 25.80 20.19
C ALA A 229 -20.78 25.33 21.33
N ILE A 230 -21.52 24.24 21.14
CA ILE A 230 -22.33 23.64 22.22
C ILE A 230 -21.43 23.18 23.37
N LEU A 231 -20.30 22.53 23.06
CA LEU A 231 -19.35 22.09 24.07
C LEU A 231 -18.79 23.26 24.89
N ILE A 232 -18.45 24.36 24.23
CA ILE A 232 -18.01 25.60 24.94
C ILE A 232 -19.14 26.12 25.83
N LEU A 233 -20.38 26.20 25.35
CA LEU A 233 -21.52 26.66 26.15
C LEU A 233 -21.76 25.79 27.40
N LEU A 234 -21.63 24.47 27.25
CA LEU A 234 -21.73 23.53 28.38
C LEU A 234 -20.61 23.74 29.39
N VAL A 235 -19.36 23.92 28.94
CA VAL A 235 -18.22 24.21 29.79
C VAL A 235 -18.40 25.55 30.54
N LEU A 236 -18.90 26.60 29.86
CA LEU A 236 -19.20 27.88 30.47
C LEU A 236 -20.31 27.75 31.52
N ALA A 237 -21.37 26.99 31.25
CA ALA A 237 -22.48 26.77 32.17
C ALA A 237 -22.03 26.02 33.44
N VAL A 238 -21.35 24.86 33.25
CA VAL A 238 -20.85 24.08 34.39
C VAL A 238 -19.75 24.83 35.14
N GLY A 239 -18.86 25.50 34.43
CA GLY A 239 -17.83 26.35 35.05
C GLY A 239 -18.41 27.48 35.89
N LYS A 240 -19.48 28.14 35.44
CA LYS A 240 -20.19 29.15 36.23
C LYS A 240 -20.79 28.56 37.52
N ILE A 241 -21.33 27.36 37.47
CA ILE A 241 -21.87 26.66 38.65
C ILE A 241 -20.72 26.29 39.61
N ALA A 242 -19.64 25.68 39.11
CA ALA A 242 -18.52 25.23 39.92
C ALA A 242 -17.74 26.37 40.57
N PHE A 243 -17.47 27.46 39.82
CA PHE A 243 -16.60 28.55 40.27
C PHE A 243 -17.35 29.83 40.64
N GLY A 244 -18.64 29.94 40.38
CA GLY A 244 -19.48 31.08 40.77
C GLY A 244 -20.54 30.74 41.80
N GLY A 245 -21.02 29.49 41.84
CA GLY A 245 -22.07 29.03 42.73
C GLY A 245 -21.60 28.38 44.04
N GLY A 246 -20.28 28.18 44.23
CA GLY A 246 -19.72 27.54 45.43
C GLY A 246 -19.94 26.02 45.54
N TYR A 247 -20.45 25.36 44.52
CA TYR A 247 -20.62 23.90 44.49
C TYR A 247 -19.31 23.22 44.05
N PRO A 248 -18.84 22.18 44.77
CA PRO A 248 -17.61 21.44 44.40
C PRO A 248 -17.88 20.44 43.25
N VAL A 249 -18.22 20.95 42.07
CA VAL A 249 -18.55 20.16 40.87
C VAL A 249 -17.56 20.40 39.73
N GLU A 250 -16.38 20.91 40.05
CA GLU A 250 -15.29 21.18 39.08
C GLU A 250 -14.86 19.94 38.29
N TYR A 251 -14.96 18.75 38.88
CA TYR A 251 -14.69 17.48 38.20
C TYR A 251 -15.63 17.18 37.01
N MET A 252 -16.83 17.79 36.97
CA MET A 252 -17.76 17.67 35.85
C MET A 252 -17.24 18.32 34.56
N LEU A 253 -16.17 19.12 34.62
CA LEU A 253 -15.49 19.64 33.43
C LEU A 253 -14.63 18.60 32.73
N ILE A 254 -14.18 17.53 33.41
CA ILE A 254 -13.32 16.49 32.85
C ILE A 254 -13.99 15.74 31.67
N PRO A 255 -15.25 15.30 31.73
CA PRO A 255 -15.92 14.66 30.59
C PRO A 255 -15.94 15.51 29.32
N PHE A 256 -16.07 16.84 29.45
CA PHE A 256 -16.04 17.73 28.29
C PHE A 256 -14.66 17.85 27.68
N LEU A 257 -13.61 17.84 28.49
CA LEU A 257 -12.22 17.77 28.01
C LEU A 257 -11.93 16.44 27.30
N VAL A 258 -12.40 15.34 27.86
CA VAL A 258 -12.32 14.02 27.25
C VAL A 258 -13.06 14.02 25.89
N TRP A 259 -14.29 14.55 25.86
CA TRP A 259 -15.03 14.69 24.59
C TRP A 259 -14.25 15.50 23.56
N ALA A 260 -13.67 16.64 23.96
CA ALA A 260 -12.87 17.46 23.06
C ALA A 260 -11.70 16.70 22.46
N VAL A 261 -11.00 15.89 23.24
CA VAL A 261 -9.86 15.09 22.79
C VAL A 261 -10.28 14.01 21.78
N PHE A 262 -11.41 13.36 21.94
CA PHE A 262 -11.90 12.32 21.02
C PHE A 262 -12.50 12.90 19.73
N ARG A 263 -13.05 14.10 19.79
CA ARG A 263 -13.87 14.64 18.70
C ARG A 263 -13.19 15.72 17.88
N PHE A 264 -12.31 16.50 18.51
CA PHE A 264 -11.65 17.64 17.90
C PHE A 264 -10.13 17.43 17.88
N ASP A 265 -9.46 18.16 17.00
CA ASP A 265 -8.00 18.14 16.94
C ASP A 265 -7.38 18.78 18.20
N ILE A 266 -6.05 18.71 18.33
CA ILE A 266 -5.32 19.28 19.46
C ILE A 266 -5.63 20.77 19.68
N GLN A 267 -5.96 21.53 18.63
CA GLN A 267 -6.36 22.93 18.75
C GLN A 267 -7.64 23.10 19.58
N GLY A 268 -8.63 22.22 19.36
CA GLY A 268 -9.86 22.22 20.14
C GLY A 268 -9.62 21.89 21.61
N ALA A 269 -8.80 20.85 21.85
CA ALA A 269 -8.44 20.46 23.23
C ALA A 269 -7.68 21.56 23.96
N THR A 270 -6.68 22.20 23.33
CA THR A 270 -5.89 23.27 23.95
C THR A 270 -6.71 24.56 24.20
N LEU A 271 -7.64 24.87 23.28
CA LEU A 271 -8.56 25.97 23.48
C LEU A 271 -9.51 25.72 24.67
N LEU A 272 -10.01 24.49 24.80
CA LEU A 272 -10.89 24.14 25.92
C LEU A 272 -10.13 24.13 27.25
N ILE A 273 -8.89 23.67 27.30
CA ILE A 273 -7.99 23.79 28.45
C ILE A 273 -7.88 25.26 28.86
N PHE A 274 -7.63 26.17 27.91
CA PHE A 274 -7.53 27.61 28.15
C PHE A 274 -8.83 28.16 28.72
N ILE A 275 -9.99 27.82 28.19
CA ILE A 275 -11.30 28.27 28.66
C ILE A 275 -11.56 27.77 30.07
N VAL A 276 -11.37 26.47 30.35
CA VAL A 276 -11.55 25.88 31.69
C VAL A 276 -10.63 26.55 32.72
N SER A 277 -9.34 26.68 32.37
CA SER A 277 -8.36 27.35 33.26
C SER A 277 -8.72 28.82 33.53
N SER A 278 -9.18 29.54 32.49
CA SER A 278 -9.61 30.96 32.66
C SER A 278 -10.82 31.09 33.59
N ILE A 279 -11.82 30.22 33.48
CA ILE A 279 -12.98 30.21 34.37
C ILE A 279 -12.56 29.90 35.80
N ALA A 280 -11.71 28.90 36.00
CA ALA A 280 -11.20 28.51 37.31
C ALA A 280 -10.40 29.64 37.97
N VAL A 281 -9.51 30.31 37.22
CA VAL A 281 -8.75 31.49 37.70
C VAL A 281 -9.68 32.62 38.10
N LEU A 282 -10.58 33.05 37.19
CA LEU A 282 -11.50 34.17 37.44
C LEU A 282 -12.44 33.90 38.63
N GLY A 283 -12.93 32.67 38.77
CA GLY A 283 -13.80 32.32 39.90
C GLY A 283 -13.06 32.34 41.24
N THR A 284 -11.87 31.72 41.29
CA THR A 284 -11.07 31.64 42.53
C THR A 284 -10.57 33.02 42.97
N VAL A 285 -10.10 33.86 42.03
CA VAL A 285 -9.65 35.23 42.32
C VAL A 285 -10.79 36.11 42.86
N LYS A 286 -12.03 35.91 42.43
CA LYS A 286 -13.21 36.58 42.97
C LYS A 286 -13.69 36.02 44.32
N GLY A 287 -12.94 35.10 44.91
CA GLY A 287 -13.30 34.47 46.20
C GLY A 287 -14.39 33.41 46.07
N GLY A 288 -14.68 32.95 44.83
CA GLY A 288 -15.68 31.91 44.55
C GLY A 288 -15.06 30.56 44.25
N GLY A 289 -15.90 29.52 44.30
CA GLY A 289 -15.54 28.17 43.87
C GLY A 289 -14.80 27.32 44.89
N PRO A 290 -14.45 26.08 44.51
CA PRO A 290 -13.95 25.05 45.45
C PRO A 290 -12.54 25.33 45.96
N PHE A 291 -11.77 26.21 45.32
CA PHE A 291 -10.37 26.51 45.66
C PHE A 291 -10.21 27.79 46.50
N ALA A 292 -11.25 28.59 46.64
CA ALA A 292 -11.20 29.79 47.47
C ALA A 292 -11.01 29.42 48.95
N ARG A 293 -9.96 29.96 49.57
CA ARG A 293 -9.60 29.82 50.98
C ARG A 293 -9.33 31.19 51.57
N PRO A 294 -9.39 31.33 52.93
CA PRO A 294 -9.01 32.59 53.58
C PRO A 294 -7.56 32.99 53.30
N ASP A 295 -6.65 32.00 53.20
CA ASP A 295 -5.28 32.20 52.77
C ASP A 295 -5.18 32.16 51.26
N LEU A 296 -4.71 33.25 50.66
CA LEU A 296 -4.54 33.38 49.22
C LEU A 296 -3.57 32.36 48.64
N ASN A 297 -2.44 32.13 49.32
CA ASN A 297 -1.44 31.20 48.83
C ASN A 297 -1.99 29.76 48.74
N GLN A 298 -2.79 29.34 49.74
CA GLN A 298 -3.46 28.04 49.70
C GLN A 298 -4.44 27.95 48.52
N SER A 299 -5.22 29.00 48.28
CA SER A 299 -6.13 29.09 47.14
C SER A 299 -5.41 28.94 45.82
N LEU A 300 -4.27 29.61 45.66
CA LEU A 300 -3.46 29.56 44.45
C LEU A 300 -2.82 28.18 44.22
N VAL A 301 -2.30 27.56 45.27
CA VAL A 301 -1.73 26.20 45.19
C VAL A 301 -2.78 25.17 44.75
N LEU A 302 -3.97 25.21 45.31
CA LEU A 302 -5.08 24.32 44.93
C LEU A 302 -5.51 24.53 43.47
N LEU A 303 -5.71 25.81 43.09
CA LEU A 303 -6.08 26.17 41.72
C LEU A 303 -5.04 25.71 40.69
N GLN A 304 -3.75 25.99 40.97
CA GLN A 304 -2.66 25.63 40.05
C GLN A 304 -2.46 24.12 39.97
N SER A 305 -2.66 23.38 41.05
CA SER A 305 -2.67 21.91 41.05
C SER A 305 -3.80 21.37 40.19
N PHE A 306 -5.02 21.91 40.30
CA PHE A 306 -6.15 21.57 39.45
C PHE A 306 -5.83 21.81 37.96
N ILE A 307 -5.31 22.99 37.62
CA ILE A 307 -4.90 23.35 36.27
C ILE A 307 -3.84 22.34 35.74
N GLY A 308 -2.83 22.04 36.55
CA GLY A 308 -1.79 21.06 36.21
C GLY A 308 -2.37 19.69 35.87
N VAL A 309 -3.31 19.20 36.70
CA VAL A 309 -3.99 17.91 36.45
C VAL A 309 -4.82 17.95 35.17
N VAL A 310 -5.61 19.00 34.98
CA VAL A 310 -6.45 19.19 33.79
C VAL A 310 -5.60 19.18 32.51
N VAL A 311 -4.54 19.97 32.48
CA VAL A 311 -3.65 20.08 31.32
C VAL A 311 -2.95 18.77 31.07
N LEU A 312 -2.31 18.19 32.09
CA LEU A 312 -1.55 16.93 31.94
C LEU A 312 -2.44 15.81 31.45
N THR A 313 -3.61 15.59 32.09
CA THR A 313 -4.52 14.49 31.70
C THR A 313 -5.06 14.67 30.29
N THR A 314 -5.45 15.90 29.91
CA THR A 314 -5.98 16.18 28.58
C THR A 314 -4.93 15.98 27.47
N LEU A 315 -3.72 16.54 27.67
CA LEU A 315 -2.64 16.40 26.70
C LEU A 315 -2.12 14.96 26.61
N MET A 316 -2.01 14.25 27.75
CA MET A 316 -1.61 12.84 27.75
C MET A 316 -2.62 11.95 27.02
N LEU A 317 -3.92 12.17 27.26
CA LEU A 317 -4.98 11.43 26.59
C LEU A 317 -4.95 11.70 25.08
N TYR A 318 -4.83 12.98 24.69
CA TYR A 318 -4.67 13.33 23.28
C TYR A 318 -3.48 12.62 22.64
N ALA A 319 -2.31 12.69 23.28
CA ALA A 319 -1.09 12.08 22.78
C ALA A 319 -1.21 10.54 22.65
N ALA A 320 -1.90 9.89 23.59
CA ALA A 320 -2.15 8.45 23.53
C ALA A 320 -3.04 8.07 22.34
N ILE A 321 -4.10 8.85 22.08
CA ILE A 321 -4.99 8.64 20.94
C ILE A 321 -4.26 8.92 19.63
N ALA A 322 -3.51 10.01 19.55
CA ALA A 322 -2.73 10.36 18.36
C ALA A 322 -1.69 9.28 18.02
N GLN A 323 -0.96 8.79 19.02
CA GLN A 323 0.00 7.68 18.85
C GLN A 323 -0.70 6.41 18.37
N ARG A 324 -1.84 6.04 18.96
CA ARG A 324 -2.60 4.87 18.53
C ARG A 324 -3.05 4.98 17.07
N GLN A 325 -3.60 6.12 16.68
CA GLN A 325 -4.03 6.37 15.29
C GLN A 325 -2.86 6.26 14.31
N GLN A 326 -1.69 6.79 14.67
CA GLN A 326 -0.49 6.70 13.86
C GLN A 326 -0.03 5.24 13.68
N VAL A 327 0.00 4.45 14.76
CA VAL A 327 0.36 3.03 14.73
C VAL A 327 -0.65 2.22 13.90
N GLU A 328 -1.96 2.45 14.07
CA GLU A 328 -3.00 1.80 13.28
C GLU A 328 -2.86 2.11 11.78
N ALA A 329 -2.56 3.36 11.43
CA ALA A 329 -2.33 3.75 10.03
C ALA A 329 -1.10 3.04 9.44
N GLN A 330 0.01 2.97 10.17
CA GLN A 330 1.22 2.24 9.75
C GLN A 330 0.95 0.74 9.58
N LEU A 331 0.23 0.14 10.54
CA LEU A 331 -0.11 -1.28 10.48
C LEU A 331 -0.97 -1.63 9.26
N ARG A 332 -1.94 -0.76 8.91
CA ARG A 332 -2.77 -0.94 7.70
C ARG A 332 -1.92 -0.95 6.43
N VAL A 333 -0.98 0.00 6.30
CA VAL A 333 -0.07 0.06 5.15
C VAL A 333 0.80 -1.19 5.07
N GLN A 334 1.39 -1.61 6.19
CA GLN A 334 2.21 -2.83 6.24
C GLN A 334 1.40 -4.09 5.88
N THR A 335 0.18 -4.21 6.41
CA THR A 335 -0.72 -5.35 6.11
C THR A 335 -1.05 -5.42 4.63
N GLN A 336 -1.32 -4.29 3.98
CA GLN A 336 -1.55 -4.24 2.53
C GLN A 336 -0.31 -4.66 1.74
N GLN A 337 0.87 -4.19 2.16
CA GLN A 337 2.13 -4.56 1.51
C GLN A 337 2.42 -6.06 1.63
N VAL A 338 2.26 -6.63 2.83
CA VAL A 338 2.45 -8.08 3.07
C VAL A 338 1.47 -8.90 2.23
N LYS A 339 0.20 -8.49 2.16
CA LYS A 339 -0.81 -9.18 1.33
C LYS A 339 -0.42 -9.19 -0.14
N LYS A 340 0.06 -8.05 -0.67
CA LYS A 340 0.53 -7.96 -2.05
C LYS A 340 1.74 -8.87 -2.29
N THR A 341 2.76 -8.80 -1.42
CA THR A 341 3.96 -9.63 -1.55
C THR A 341 3.64 -11.13 -1.49
N LEU A 342 2.67 -11.53 -0.65
CA LEU A 342 2.21 -12.92 -0.58
C LEU A 342 1.57 -13.37 -1.89
N GLN A 343 0.75 -12.54 -2.51
CA GLN A 343 0.14 -12.85 -3.82
C GLN A 343 1.21 -12.98 -4.92
N ASP A 344 2.15 -12.04 -4.96
CA ASP A 344 3.25 -12.06 -5.93
C ASP A 344 4.12 -13.34 -5.76
N LEU A 345 4.41 -13.73 -4.52
CA LEU A 345 5.16 -14.94 -4.20
C LEU A 345 4.42 -16.23 -4.62
N GLN A 346 3.12 -16.32 -4.33
CA GLN A 346 2.30 -17.47 -4.75
C GLN A 346 2.26 -17.61 -6.27
N GLN A 347 2.16 -16.48 -6.99
CA GLN A 347 2.19 -16.45 -8.44
C GLN A 347 3.54 -16.92 -8.99
N ALA A 348 4.65 -16.41 -8.45
CA ALA A 348 6.00 -16.83 -8.85
C ALA A 348 6.25 -18.32 -8.57
N GLN A 349 5.82 -18.82 -7.42
CA GLN A 349 5.92 -20.23 -7.06
C GLN A 349 5.16 -21.13 -8.05
N ALA A 350 3.95 -20.73 -8.43
CA ALA A 350 3.14 -21.48 -9.38
C ALA A 350 3.79 -21.53 -10.79
N GLN A 351 4.38 -20.42 -11.23
CA GLN A 351 5.13 -20.37 -12.48
C GLN A 351 6.36 -21.29 -12.47
N LEU A 352 7.12 -21.29 -11.35
CA LEU A 352 8.27 -22.17 -11.19
C LEU A 352 7.89 -23.65 -11.24
N ILE A 353 6.85 -24.07 -10.51
CA ILE A 353 6.38 -25.47 -10.53
C ILE A 353 5.95 -25.90 -11.94
N GLN A 354 5.29 -25.03 -12.68
CA GLN A 354 4.88 -25.34 -14.05
C GLN A 354 6.07 -25.41 -15.00
N SER A 355 7.03 -24.49 -14.88
CA SER A 355 8.27 -24.51 -15.67
C SER A 355 9.08 -25.78 -15.40
N GLU A 356 9.23 -26.18 -14.13
CA GLU A 356 9.93 -27.40 -13.73
C GLU A 356 9.25 -28.67 -14.29
N LYS A 357 7.92 -28.77 -14.17
CA LYS A 357 7.15 -29.88 -14.75
C LYS A 357 7.34 -29.97 -16.26
N MET A 358 7.39 -28.84 -16.93
CA MET A 358 7.52 -28.78 -18.38
C MET A 358 8.95 -29.13 -18.83
N SER A 359 9.97 -28.63 -18.15
CA SER A 359 11.38 -28.97 -18.39
C SER A 359 11.65 -30.45 -18.13
N GLY A 360 11.15 -31.01 -17.02
CA GLY A 360 11.27 -32.45 -16.74
C GLY A 360 10.59 -33.32 -17.79
N LEU A 361 9.41 -32.90 -18.28
CA LEU A 361 8.74 -33.58 -19.38
C LEU A 361 9.57 -33.51 -20.67
N GLY A 362 10.17 -32.36 -20.96
CA GLY A 362 11.03 -32.15 -22.12
C GLY A 362 12.22 -33.10 -22.17
N GLN A 363 12.99 -33.19 -21.10
CA GLN A 363 14.16 -34.09 -21.03
C GLN A 363 13.78 -35.55 -21.16
N LEU A 364 12.71 -35.99 -20.47
CA LEU A 364 12.24 -37.38 -20.58
C LEU A 364 11.80 -37.72 -21.99
N VAL A 365 11.03 -36.85 -22.65
CA VAL A 365 10.53 -37.06 -24.02
C VAL A 365 11.68 -37.10 -25.02
N ALA A 366 12.71 -36.26 -24.89
CA ALA A 366 13.86 -36.25 -25.76
C ALA A 366 14.66 -37.60 -25.68
N GLY A 367 14.89 -38.09 -24.46
CA GLY A 367 15.55 -39.37 -24.22
C GLY A 367 14.75 -40.56 -24.78
N VAL A 368 13.45 -40.63 -24.46
CA VAL A 368 12.56 -41.70 -24.96
C VAL A 368 12.41 -41.65 -26.47
N ALA A 369 12.34 -40.43 -27.07
CA ALA A 369 12.28 -40.31 -28.54
C ALA A 369 13.51 -40.89 -29.23
N HIS A 370 14.69 -40.69 -28.64
CA HIS A 370 15.92 -41.28 -29.20
C HIS A 370 15.93 -42.82 -29.09
N GLU A 371 15.52 -43.37 -27.96
CA GLU A 371 15.46 -44.81 -27.72
C GLU A 371 14.39 -45.50 -28.56
N ILE A 372 13.26 -44.86 -28.88
CA ILE A 372 12.22 -45.41 -29.76
C ILE A 372 12.62 -45.30 -31.22
N ASN A 373 13.31 -44.25 -31.66
CA ASN A 373 13.73 -44.11 -33.06
C ASN A 373 14.70 -45.22 -33.47
N ASN A 374 15.57 -45.71 -32.58
CA ASN A 374 16.53 -46.73 -32.88
C ASN A 374 15.86 -48.04 -33.39
N PRO A 375 14.99 -48.73 -32.63
CA PRO A 375 14.33 -49.96 -33.11
C PRO A 375 13.42 -49.71 -34.32
N ILE A 376 12.78 -48.54 -34.41
CA ILE A 376 11.89 -48.22 -35.54
C ILE A 376 12.67 -48.07 -36.83
N ASN A 377 13.84 -47.47 -36.81
CA ASN A 377 14.71 -47.36 -37.98
C ASN A 377 15.16 -48.78 -38.46
N PHE A 378 15.48 -49.69 -37.51
CA PHE A 378 15.78 -51.08 -37.85
C PHE A 378 14.59 -51.80 -38.46
N VAL A 379 13.39 -51.65 -37.87
CA VAL A 379 12.16 -52.27 -38.42
C VAL A 379 11.86 -51.72 -39.82
N GLY A 380 11.93 -50.39 -40.02
CA GLY A 380 11.68 -49.75 -41.30
C GLY A 380 12.68 -50.19 -42.41
N GLY A 381 13.97 -50.27 -42.05
CA GLY A 381 14.99 -50.74 -42.93
C GLY A 381 14.77 -52.23 -43.35
N ASN A 382 14.45 -53.07 -42.35
CA ASN A 382 14.19 -54.52 -42.65
C ASN A 382 12.91 -54.70 -43.48
N LEU A 383 11.88 -53.92 -43.27
CA LEU A 383 10.64 -53.95 -44.05
C LEU A 383 10.87 -53.53 -45.49
N PHE A 384 11.76 -52.58 -45.74
CA PHE A 384 12.14 -52.24 -47.13
C PHE A 384 12.73 -53.45 -47.89
N HIS A 385 13.68 -54.09 -47.27
CA HIS A 385 14.30 -55.29 -47.87
C HIS A 385 13.33 -56.46 -47.95
N ALA A 386 12.51 -56.71 -46.91
CA ALA A 386 11.50 -57.78 -46.94
C ALA A 386 10.48 -57.56 -48.06
N ASN A 387 10.04 -56.32 -48.28
CA ASN A 387 9.13 -56.00 -49.38
C ASN A 387 9.78 -56.23 -50.75
N GLN A 388 11.03 -55.85 -50.93
CA GLN A 388 11.78 -56.09 -52.16
C GLN A 388 11.92 -57.60 -52.43
N TYR A 389 12.38 -58.40 -51.47
CA TYR A 389 12.52 -59.84 -51.61
C TYR A 389 11.19 -60.51 -51.89
N THR A 390 10.11 -60.06 -51.27
CA THR A 390 8.76 -60.57 -51.52
C THR A 390 8.33 -60.30 -52.95
N GLN A 391 8.56 -59.12 -53.50
CA GLN A 391 8.21 -58.77 -54.88
C GLN A 391 8.99 -59.60 -55.88
N GLU A 392 10.30 -59.81 -55.64
CA GLU A 392 11.15 -60.66 -56.50
C GLU A 392 10.68 -62.11 -56.49
N LEU A 393 10.35 -62.68 -55.31
CA LEU A 393 9.82 -64.02 -55.18
C LEU A 393 8.46 -64.19 -55.86
N LEU A 394 7.55 -63.26 -55.67
CA LEU A 394 6.24 -63.27 -56.31
C LEU A 394 6.33 -63.16 -57.84
N ALA A 395 7.29 -62.34 -58.31
CA ALA A 395 7.56 -62.26 -59.74
C ALA A 395 8.06 -63.62 -60.31
N LEU A 396 8.95 -64.30 -59.59
CA LEU A 396 9.45 -65.64 -59.98
C LEU A 396 8.32 -66.69 -59.98
N VAL A 397 7.46 -66.68 -58.94
CA VAL A 397 6.30 -67.56 -58.84
C VAL A 397 5.33 -67.32 -59.99
N LYS A 398 5.02 -66.08 -60.33
CA LYS A 398 4.18 -65.70 -61.47
C LYS A 398 4.78 -66.17 -62.80
N LEU A 399 6.11 -66.05 -62.97
CA LEU A 399 6.81 -66.54 -64.15
C LEU A 399 6.71 -68.05 -64.23
N TYR A 400 6.90 -68.73 -63.11
CA TYR A 400 6.79 -70.20 -63.05
C TYR A 400 5.36 -70.65 -63.40
N GLN A 401 4.31 -70.06 -62.82
CA GLN A 401 2.91 -70.38 -63.20
C GLN A 401 2.61 -70.11 -64.66
N LYS A 402 3.21 -69.05 -65.23
CA LYS A 402 3.00 -68.71 -66.64
C LYS A 402 3.63 -69.79 -67.61
N PHE A 403 4.83 -70.25 -67.27
CA PHE A 403 5.56 -71.20 -68.15
C PHE A 403 5.31 -72.66 -67.79
N TYR A 404 4.76 -72.95 -66.61
CA TYR A 404 4.42 -74.27 -66.14
C TYR A 404 2.97 -74.36 -65.66
N PRO A 405 1.97 -74.21 -66.54
CA PRO A 405 0.56 -74.08 -66.20
C PRO A 405 -0.08 -75.37 -65.67
N GLN A 406 0.55 -76.52 -65.84
CA GLN A 406 0.14 -77.84 -65.32
C GLN A 406 1.29 -78.44 -64.49
N PRO A 407 1.41 -78.03 -63.21
CA PRO A 407 2.49 -78.57 -62.37
C PRO A 407 2.23 -80.00 -61.95
N ALA A 408 3.29 -80.70 -61.51
CA ALA A 408 3.17 -82.07 -61.01
C ALA A 408 2.13 -82.14 -59.86
N PRO A 409 1.43 -83.30 -59.69
CA PRO A 409 0.35 -83.41 -58.68
C PRO A 409 0.79 -83.05 -57.25
N GLU A 410 2.04 -83.31 -56.90
CA GLU A 410 2.64 -82.99 -55.63
C GLU A 410 2.73 -81.44 -55.41
N ILE A 411 3.14 -80.75 -56.50
CA ILE A 411 3.23 -79.28 -56.48
C ILE A 411 1.83 -78.64 -56.43
N GLN A 412 0.89 -79.20 -57.22
CA GLN A 412 -0.49 -78.71 -57.20
C GLN A 412 -1.14 -78.86 -55.83
N LYS A 413 -0.94 -79.99 -55.18
CA LYS A 413 -1.45 -80.23 -53.84
C LYS A 413 -0.86 -79.23 -52.82
N GLU A 414 0.41 -78.90 -52.95
CA GLU A 414 1.05 -77.92 -52.06
C GLU A 414 0.60 -76.50 -52.36
N ILE A 415 0.39 -76.12 -53.63
CA ILE A 415 -0.18 -74.84 -54.04
C ILE A 415 -1.58 -74.62 -53.39
N GLU A 416 -2.42 -75.65 -53.40
CA GLU A 416 -3.75 -75.64 -52.80
C GLU A 416 -3.66 -75.60 -51.25
N ALA A 417 -2.76 -76.40 -50.68
CA ALA A 417 -2.61 -76.46 -49.19
C ALA A 417 -2.11 -75.17 -48.57
N VAL A 418 -1.23 -74.43 -49.26
CA VAL A 418 -0.74 -73.10 -48.77
C VAL A 418 -1.61 -71.95 -49.22
N GLU A 419 -2.70 -72.17 -49.95
CA GLU A 419 -3.54 -71.13 -50.55
C GLU A 419 -2.70 -70.04 -51.25
N LEU A 420 -1.85 -70.49 -52.22
CA LEU A 420 -0.82 -69.63 -52.80
C LEU A 420 -1.36 -68.32 -53.40
N GLU A 421 -2.52 -68.36 -54.06
CA GLU A 421 -3.17 -67.14 -54.59
C GLU A 421 -3.50 -66.11 -53.46
N PHE A 422 -4.00 -66.59 -52.33
CA PHE A 422 -4.27 -65.75 -51.19
C PHE A 422 -2.97 -65.11 -50.62
N ILE A 423 -1.93 -65.93 -50.43
CA ILE A 423 -0.63 -65.44 -49.99
C ILE A 423 -0.04 -64.42 -50.97
N MET A 424 -0.15 -64.65 -52.25
CA MET A 424 0.35 -63.72 -53.27
C MET A 424 -0.35 -62.39 -53.29
N GLU A 425 -1.62 -62.34 -52.89
CA GLU A 425 -2.40 -61.06 -52.71
C GLU A 425 -2.20 -60.42 -51.37
N ASP A 426 -2.18 -61.21 -50.30
CA ASP A 426 -2.20 -60.68 -48.93
C ASP A 426 -0.81 -60.26 -48.39
N LEU A 427 0.26 -61.00 -48.72
CA LEU A 427 1.61 -60.72 -48.23
C LEU A 427 2.11 -59.29 -48.56
N PRO A 428 1.91 -58.77 -49.79
CA PRO A 428 2.21 -57.36 -50.08
C PRO A 428 1.38 -56.38 -49.27
N LYS A 429 0.10 -56.69 -48.97
CA LYS A 429 -0.80 -55.84 -48.14
C LYS A 429 -0.31 -55.81 -46.71
N LEU A 430 0.09 -56.96 -46.15
CA LEU A 430 0.65 -57.03 -44.78
C LEU A 430 1.94 -56.21 -44.68
N LEU A 431 2.89 -56.32 -45.59
CA LEU A 431 4.11 -55.52 -45.58
C LEU A 431 3.86 -54.05 -45.77
N SER A 432 2.89 -53.66 -46.60
CA SER A 432 2.44 -52.24 -46.72
C SER A 432 1.85 -51.73 -45.45
N SER A 433 1.00 -52.52 -44.78
CA SER A 433 0.39 -52.13 -43.48
C SER A 433 1.47 -51.95 -42.41
N MET A 434 2.45 -52.83 -42.31
CA MET A 434 3.59 -52.70 -41.38
C MET A 434 4.44 -51.46 -41.67
N LYS A 435 4.69 -51.14 -42.95
CA LYS A 435 5.39 -49.93 -43.36
C LYS A 435 4.64 -48.65 -42.90
N ILE A 436 3.33 -48.58 -43.16
CA ILE A 436 2.48 -47.45 -42.73
C ILE A 436 2.50 -47.30 -41.20
N GLY A 437 2.45 -48.43 -40.46
CA GLY A 437 2.57 -48.43 -39.00
C GLY A 437 3.88 -47.84 -38.51
N THR A 438 4.99 -48.26 -39.11
CA THR A 438 6.35 -47.78 -38.77
C THR A 438 6.51 -46.28 -39.07
N GLU A 439 6.09 -45.84 -40.26
CA GLU A 439 6.11 -44.41 -40.63
C GLU A 439 5.24 -43.54 -39.67
N ARG A 440 4.12 -44.08 -39.21
CA ARG A 440 3.26 -43.42 -38.23
C ARG A 440 3.95 -43.24 -36.88
N ILE A 441 4.65 -44.27 -36.37
CA ILE A 441 5.40 -44.19 -35.13
C ILE A 441 6.52 -43.16 -35.25
N GLN A 442 7.26 -43.15 -36.37
CA GLN A 442 8.30 -42.16 -36.65
C GLN A 442 7.75 -40.73 -36.59
N LYS A 443 6.59 -40.49 -37.21
CA LYS A 443 5.92 -39.17 -37.17
C LYS A 443 5.53 -38.74 -35.73
N ILE A 444 5.02 -39.68 -34.93
CA ILE A 444 4.68 -39.40 -33.52
C ILE A 444 5.93 -39.04 -32.73
N VAL A 445 7.01 -39.80 -32.87
CA VAL A 445 8.27 -39.55 -32.15
C VAL A 445 8.90 -38.22 -32.57
N LEU A 446 8.86 -37.89 -33.86
CA LEU A 446 9.36 -36.61 -34.37
C LEU A 446 8.55 -35.44 -33.79
N SER A 447 7.23 -35.57 -33.73
CA SER A 447 6.34 -34.53 -33.16
C SER A 447 6.56 -34.37 -31.66
N LEU A 448 6.76 -35.45 -30.91
CA LEU A 448 7.14 -35.44 -29.52
C LEU A 448 8.49 -34.74 -29.31
N ARG A 449 9.49 -35.04 -30.15
CA ARG A 449 10.79 -34.38 -30.10
C ARG A 449 10.71 -32.88 -30.40
N ASN A 450 9.95 -32.50 -31.42
CA ASN A 450 9.74 -31.08 -31.78
C ASN A 450 8.99 -30.31 -30.68
N PHE A 451 8.05 -30.96 -30.01
CA PHE A 451 7.36 -30.40 -28.85
C PHE A 451 8.29 -30.26 -27.62
N SER A 452 9.19 -31.22 -27.41
CA SER A 452 10.11 -31.34 -26.29
C SER A 452 11.39 -30.52 -26.41
N ARG A 453 11.72 -29.96 -27.57
CA ARG A 453 12.86 -29.02 -27.73
C ARG A 453 12.63 -27.70 -27.03
N MET A 454 12.48 -27.77 -25.70
CA MET A 454 12.26 -26.63 -24.82
C MET A 454 13.50 -25.78 -24.53
N ASP A 455 14.69 -26.30 -24.81
CA ASP A 455 15.96 -25.63 -24.52
C ASP A 455 16.33 -24.54 -25.56
N GLU A 456 15.56 -24.39 -26.63
CA GLU A 456 15.76 -23.32 -27.58
C GLU A 456 14.93 -22.11 -27.18
N SER A 457 15.41 -21.34 -26.17
CA SER A 457 14.88 -20.02 -25.77
C SER A 457 15.20 -18.92 -26.80
N GLU A 458 15.56 -19.29 -28.03
CA GLU A 458 15.87 -18.33 -29.09
C GLU A 458 14.65 -18.02 -29.95
N LEU A 459 14.52 -16.74 -30.26
CA LEU A 459 13.55 -16.22 -31.22
C LEU A 459 13.93 -16.72 -32.64
N LYS A 460 13.09 -17.51 -33.29
CA LYS A 460 13.34 -18.07 -34.60
C LYS A 460 12.16 -17.92 -35.54
N ALA A 461 12.43 -17.88 -36.86
CA ALA A 461 11.39 -17.91 -37.89
C ALA A 461 10.83 -19.33 -38.04
N VAL A 462 9.63 -19.60 -37.52
CA VAL A 462 9.00 -20.92 -37.40
C VAL A 462 7.74 -21.01 -38.26
N ASP A 463 7.49 -22.18 -38.82
CA ASP A 463 6.19 -22.51 -39.43
C ASP A 463 5.21 -22.93 -38.31
N VAL A 464 4.22 -22.09 -38.06
CA VAL A 464 3.22 -22.30 -37.01
C VAL A 464 2.31 -23.51 -37.29
N HIS A 465 2.10 -23.84 -38.59
CA HIS A 465 1.30 -24.99 -38.95
C HIS A 465 1.95 -26.31 -38.49
N GLU A 466 3.30 -26.41 -38.54
CA GLU A 466 4.02 -27.56 -38.00
C GLU A 466 3.81 -27.70 -36.47
N GLY A 467 3.79 -26.58 -35.73
CA GLY A 467 3.52 -26.57 -34.29
C GLY A 467 2.11 -27.03 -33.94
N LEU A 468 1.11 -26.53 -34.67
CA LEU A 468 -0.29 -26.94 -34.54
C LEU A 468 -0.47 -28.42 -34.86
N ASP A 469 0.09 -28.87 -35.97
CA ASP A 469 -0.02 -30.26 -36.40
C ASP A 469 0.69 -31.24 -35.45
N SER A 470 1.85 -30.85 -34.92
CA SER A 470 2.55 -31.62 -33.89
C SER A 470 1.72 -31.72 -32.60
N THR A 471 1.11 -30.63 -32.17
CA THR A 471 0.24 -30.63 -30.99
C THR A 471 -1.01 -31.48 -31.17
N LEU A 472 -1.64 -31.44 -32.36
CA LEU A 472 -2.78 -32.29 -32.70
C LEU A 472 -2.40 -33.76 -32.73
N LEU A 473 -1.20 -34.10 -33.24
CA LEU A 473 -0.73 -35.47 -33.29
C LEU A 473 -0.49 -36.06 -31.89
N ILE A 474 0.04 -35.25 -30.96
CA ILE A 474 0.19 -35.64 -29.56
C ILE A 474 -1.18 -35.88 -28.90
N LEU A 475 -2.16 -35.07 -29.21
CA LEU A 475 -3.53 -35.18 -28.67
C LEU A 475 -4.40 -36.21 -29.42
N GLN A 476 -3.88 -36.90 -30.45
CA GLN A 476 -4.64 -37.77 -31.32
C GLN A 476 -5.40 -38.89 -30.58
N HIS A 477 -4.82 -39.42 -29.48
CA HIS A 477 -5.48 -40.45 -28.69
C HIS A 477 -6.73 -39.91 -27.95
N ARG A 478 -6.75 -38.60 -27.61
CA ARG A 478 -7.91 -37.91 -27.00
C ARG A 478 -8.94 -37.46 -28.04
N LEU A 479 -8.54 -37.27 -29.27
CA LEU A 479 -9.40 -36.88 -30.40
C LEU A 479 -10.11 -38.06 -31.02
N LYS A 480 -9.52 -39.30 -30.99
CA LYS A 480 -10.13 -40.51 -31.50
C LYS A 480 -11.12 -41.12 -30.53
N SER A 481 -12.12 -41.80 -31.06
CA SER A 481 -13.13 -42.53 -30.30
C SER A 481 -12.49 -43.62 -29.43
N ASN A 482 -12.80 -43.63 -28.12
CA ASN A 482 -12.74 -44.82 -27.29
C ASN A 482 -14.17 -45.36 -27.13
N ALA A 483 -14.34 -46.56 -26.58
CA ALA A 483 -15.64 -47.24 -26.47
C ALA A 483 -16.79 -46.38 -25.88
N GLU A 484 -16.45 -45.31 -25.17
CA GLU A 484 -17.39 -44.39 -24.52
C GLU A 484 -17.51 -43.02 -25.20
N ASN A 485 -16.61 -42.61 -26.14
CA ASN A 485 -16.56 -41.27 -26.73
C ASN A 485 -16.52 -41.31 -28.28
N ALA A 486 -17.38 -40.53 -28.97
CA ALA A 486 -17.30 -40.33 -30.40
C ALA A 486 -16.04 -39.53 -30.78
N SER A 487 -15.52 -39.79 -31.99
CA SER A 487 -14.41 -39.04 -32.55
C SER A 487 -14.71 -37.57 -32.67
N ILE A 488 -13.76 -36.72 -32.26
CA ILE A 488 -13.82 -35.26 -32.46
C ILE A 488 -13.28 -34.98 -33.87
N GLU A 489 -14.09 -34.32 -34.69
CA GLU A 489 -13.69 -33.89 -36.03
C GLU A 489 -12.76 -32.68 -35.93
N VAL A 490 -11.60 -32.72 -36.57
CA VAL A 490 -10.67 -31.58 -36.64
C VAL A 490 -10.65 -31.01 -38.05
N ILE A 491 -11.17 -29.82 -38.21
CA ILE A 491 -11.23 -29.11 -39.49
C ILE A 491 -10.07 -28.09 -39.54
N LYS A 492 -9.18 -28.26 -40.50
CA LYS A 492 -8.03 -27.36 -40.70
C LYS A 492 -8.26 -26.46 -41.91
N LYS A 493 -8.25 -25.14 -41.68
CA LYS A 493 -8.40 -24.07 -42.70
C LYS A 493 -7.14 -23.21 -42.70
N TYR A 494 -6.02 -23.78 -43.08
CA TYR A 494 -4.74 -23.10 -43.13
C TYR A 494 -4.64 -22.21 -44.39
N SER A 495 -4.21 -20.96 -44.19
CA SER A 495 -3.98 -20.04 -45.30
C SER A 495 -2.65 -20.36 -46.01
N SER A 496 -2.69 -20.52 -47.32
CA SER A 496 -1.49 -20.72 -48.14
C SER A 496 -0.56 -19.51 -48.19
N LYS A 497 -1.08 -18.33 -47.82
CA LYS A 497 -0.32 -17.06 -47.72
C LYS A 497 0.38 -16.87 -46.37
N PHE A 498 0.18 -17.80 -45.43
CA PHE A 498 0.77 -17.74 -44.10
C PHE A 498 2.28 -18.00 -44.21
N ARG A 499 3.08 -17.07 -43.69
CA ARG A 499 4.55 -17.14 -43.73
C ARG A 499 5.08 -17.61 -42.35
N LYS A 500 6.37 -18.00 -42.31
CA LYS A 500 7.06 -18.20 -41.04
C LYS A 500 7.00 -16.91 -40.20
N ILE A 501 6.77 -17.06 -38.91
CA ILE A 501 6.76 -15.97 -37.94
C ILE A 501 7.92 -16.11 -36.97
N GLU A 502 8.47 -14.99 -36.52
CA GLU A 502 9.48 -14.96 -35.46
C GLU A 502 8.80 -15.18 -34.12
N CYS A 503 9.06 -16.31 -33.49
CA CYS A 503 8.45 -16.67 -32.21
C CYS A 503 9.32 -17.63 -31.39
N TYR A 504 8.99 -17.75 -30.12
CA TYR A 504 9.50 -18.81 -29.24
C TYR A 504 8.65 -20.06 -29.45
N ALA A 505 9.12 -20.98 -30.32
CA ALA A 505 8.34 -22.11 -30.80
C ALA A 505 7.78 -23.01 -29.69
N SER A 506 8.58 -23.30 -28.66
CA SER A 506 8.16 -24.13 -27.52
C SER A 506 7.05 -23.51 -26.72
N GLU A 507 7.12 -22.19 -26.47
CA GLU A 507 6.11 -21.46 -25.73
C GLU A 507 4.81 -21.33 -26.53
N LEU A 508 4.90 -21.10 -27.81
CA LEU A 508 3.73 -21.07 -28.68
C LEU A 508 3.04 -22.43 -28.75
N ASN A 509 3.80 -23.53 -28.80
CA ASN A 509 3.27 -24.89 -28.73
C ASN A 509 2.58 -25.16 -27.38
N GLN A 510 3.08 -24.61 -26.29
CA GLN A 510 2.41 -24.66 -24.98
C GLN A 510 1.05 -23.94 -25.01
N VAL A 511 0.95 -22.80 -25.68
CA VAL A 511 -0.34 -22.09 -25.87
C VAL A 511 -1.31 -22.97 -26.64
N PHE A 512 -0.88 -23.57 -27.75
CA PHE A 512 -1.72 -24.47 -28.53
C PHE A 512 -2.19 -25.68 -27.73
N MET A 513 -1.29 -26.30 -26.96
CA MET A 513 -1.62 -27.41 -26.08
C MET A 513 -2.69 -27.03 -25.06
N ASN A 514 -2.52 -25.89 -24.37
CA ASN A 514 -3.47 -25.43 -23.36
C ASN A 514 -4.86 -25.16 -23.96
N ILE A 515 -4.92 -24.52 -25.12
CA ILE A 515 -6.19 -24.19 -25.77
C ILE A 515 -6.87 -25.46 -26.30
N LEU A 516 -6.13 -26.35 -27.00
CA LEU A 516 -6.68 -27.58 -27.55
C LEU A 516 -7.14 -28.56 -26.46
N VAL A 517 -6.41 -28.68 -25.35
CA VAL A 517 -6.84 -29.49 -24.21
C VAL A 517 -8.13 -28.93 -23.59
N ASN A 518 -8.25 -27.60 -23.48
CA ASN A 518 -9.49 -27.00 -22.99
C ASN A 518 -10.66 -27.21 -23.94
N ALA A 519 -10.45 -27.12 -25.25
CA ALA A 519 -11.47 -27.42 -26.26
C ALA A 519 -11.95 -28.88 -26.17
N ILE A 520 -11.03 -29.85 -26.06
CA ILE A 520 -11.36 -31.27 -25.90
C ILE A 520 -12.16 -31.51 -24.62
N ASP A 521 -11.73 -30.89 -23.49
CA ASP A 521 -12.44 -31.02 -22.21
C ASP A 521 -13.85 -30.41 -22.26
N ALA A 522 -14.04 -29.27 -22.96
CA ALA A 522 -15.34 -28.63 -23.14
C ALA A 522 -16.30 -29.47 -23.98
N LEU A 523 -15.77 -30.14 -25.02
CA LEU A 523 -16.53 -31.06 -25.84
C LEU A 523 -16.95 -32.31 -25.06
N ALA A 524 -16.05 -32.88 -24.26
CA ALA A 524 -16.35 -34.01 -23.38
C ALA A 524 -17.42 -33.66 -22.34
N ALA A 525 -17.35 -32.46 -21.74
CA ALA A 525 -18.32 -32.00 -20.74
C ALA A 525 -19.72 -31.75 -21.32
N LYS A 526 -19.82 -31.26 -22.57
CA LYS A 526 -21.11 -31.05 -23.25
C LYS A 526 -21.86 -32.37 -23.46
N ARG A 527 -21.16 -33.42 -23.84
CA ARG A 527 -21.76 -34.75 -24.06
C ARG A 527 -22.32 -35.41 -22.82
N ILE A 528 -21.72 -35.18 -21.67
CA ILE A 528 -22.24 -35.72 -20.39
C ILE A 528 -23.57 -35.08 -20.03
N LYS A 529 -23.83 -33.84 -20.49
CA LYS A 529 -25.07 -33.10 -20.22
C LYS A 529 -26.20 -33.37 -21.21
N THR A 530 -25.89 -33.79 -22.46
CA THR A 530 -26.87 -34.03 -23.53
C THR A 530 -27.15 -35.52 -23.63
N ASN A 531 -28.39 -35.95 -23.47
CA ASN A 531 -28.78 -37.33 -23.67
C ASN A 531 -28.49 -37.79 -25.11
N ILE A 532 -28.06 -39.05 -25.25
CA ILE A 532 -27.46 -39.69 -26.43
C ILE A 532 -28.30 -39.61 -27.73
N ASN A 533 -29.49 -39.07 -27.70
CA ASN A 533 -30.44 -39.11 -28.82
C ASN A 533 -30.58 -37.85 -29.68
N ASP A 534 -29.89 -36.74 -29.31
CA ASP A 534 -29.90 -35.53 -30.15
C ASP A 534 -28.70 -35.53 -31.13
N VAL A 535 -28.97 -36.00 -32.35
CA VAL A 535 -28.02 -36.25 -33.44
C VAL A 535 -27.56 -34.96 -34.16
N GLU A 536 -27.76 -33.77 -33.64
CA GLU A 536 -27.64 -32.58 -34.51
C GLU A 536 -26.27 -31.95 -34.64
N THR A 537 -25.26 -32.25 -33.84
CA THR A 537 -23.90 -31.69 -34.09
C THR A 537 -22.77 -32.59 -33.59
N LEU A 538 -22.03 -33.18 -34.51
CA LEU A 538 -20.79 -33.87 -34.18
C LEU A 538 -19.79 -32.96 -33.47
N PRO A 539 -19.10 -33.44 -32.41
CA PRO A 539 -18.06 -32.66 -31.72
C PRO A 539 -16.94 -32.32 -32.71
N ARG A 540 -16.65 -31.03 -32.84
CA ARG A 540 -15.65 -30.53 -33.79
C ARG A 540 -14.77 -29.45 -33.19
N ILE A 541 -13.52 -29.42 -33.67
CA ILE A 541 -12.56 -28.33 -33.46
C ILE A 541 -12.18 -27.78 -34.82
N GLU A 542 -12.35 -26.49 -35.03
CA GLU A 542 -11.93 -25.80 -36.25
C GLU A 542 -10.69 -24.96 -35.95
N ILE A 543 -9.63 -25.15 -36.75
CA ILE A 543 -8.40 -24.38 -36.67
C ILE A 543 -8.23 -23.61 -37.96
N SER A 544 -8.16 -22.30 -37.88
CA SER A 544 -7.96 -21.46 -39.06
C SER A 544 -6.80 -20.47 -38.83
N THR A 545 -6.11 -20.17 -39.93
CA THR A 545 -5.03 -19.20 -39.96
C THR A 545 -5.29 -18.14 -41.03
N LYS A 546 -5.06 -16.86 -40.71
CA LYS A 546 -5.27 -15.72 -41.61
C LYS A 546 -4.13 -14.72 -41.46
N VAL A 547 -3.75 -14.08 -42.54
CA VAL A 547 -2.89 -12.91 -42.54
C VAL A 547 -3.82 -11.70 -42.40
N LEU A 548 -3.69 -10.93 -41.30
CA LEU A 548 -4.52 -9.77 -41.03
C LEU A 548 -4.04 -8.55 -41.81
N ASP A 549 -2.72 -8.32 -41.79
CA ASP A 549 -2.05 -7.24 -42.51
C ASP A 549 -0.60 -7.65 -42.90
N LYS A 550 0.21 -6.69 -43.38
CA LYS A 550 1.61 -6.97 -43.79
C LYS A 550 2.51 -7.45 -42.65
N ASN A 551 2.12 -7.21 -41.39
CA ASN A 551 2.97 -7.48 -40.21
C ASN A 551 2.29 -8.32 -39.13
N CYS A 552 1.05 -8.73 -39.29
CA CYS A 552 0.28 -9.45 -38.28
C CYS A 552 -0.47 -10.64 -38.87
N VAL A 553 -0.46 -11.75 -38.13
CA VAL A 553 -1.19 -12.97 -38.44
C VAL A 553 -2.17 -13.32 -37.31
N ALA A 554 -3.26 -14.01 -37.66
CA ALA A 554 -4.21 -14.54 -36.70
C ALA A 554 -4.32 -16.05 -36.82
N ILE A 555 -4.34 -16.72 -35.67
CA ILE A 555 -4.59 -18.15 -35.51
C ILE A 555 -5.86 -18.27 -34.68
N SER A 556 -6.90 -18.91 -35.19
CA SER A 556 -8.14 -19.16 -34.48
C SER A 556 -8.30 -20.64 -34.20
N ILE A 557 -8.67 -21.00 -32.98
CA ILE A 557 -9.02 -22.35 -32.53
C ILE A 557 -10.42 -22.27 -31.93
N ALA A 558 -11.40 -22.86 -32.60
CA ALA A 558 -12.80 -22.83 -32.24
C ALA A 558 -13.33 -24.27 -31.96
N ASP A 559 -14.10 -24.42 -30.89
CA ASP A 559 -14.84 -25.63 -30.55
C ASP A 559 -16.35 -25.37 -30.54
N ASN A 560 -17.16 -26.41 -30.71
CA ASN A 560 -18.60 -26.37 -30.54
C ASN A 560 -19.06 -26.97 -29.19
N GLY A 561 -18.23 -26.82 -28.16
CA GLY A 561 -18.47 -27.30 -26.80
C GLY A 561 -19.56 -26.53 -26.03
N SER A 562 -19.52 -26.62 -24.70
CA SER A 562 -20.50 -25.99 -23.81
C SER A 562 -20.45 -24.46 -23.77
N GLY A 563 -19.35 -23.85 -24.25
CA GLY A 563 -19.14 -22.41 -24.15
C GLY A 563 -19.04 -21.91 -22.71
N MET A 564 -19.01 -20.57 -22.57
CA MET A 564 -18.86 -19.90 -21.27
C MET A 564 -19.76 -18.66 -21.17
N PRO A 565 -20.31 -18.36 -19.97
CA PRO A 565 -21.01 -17.12 -19.70
C PRO A 565 -20.02 -15.93 -19.62
N GLU A 566 -20.52 -14.71 -19.82
CA GLU A 566 -19.72 -13.48 -19.86
C GLU A 566 -18.91 -13.25 -18.58
N GLU A 567 -19.46 -13.57 -17.42
CA GLU A 567 -18.78 -13.49 -16.14
C GLU A 567 -17.52 -14.38 -16.10
N THR A 568 -17.60 -15.57 -16.69
CA THR A 568 -16.44 -16.48 -16.81
C THR A 568 -15.43 -15.94 -17.80
N ILE A 569 -15.87 -15.45 -18.97
CA ILE A 569 -14.98 -14.91 -20.02
C ILE A 569 -14.10 -13.78 -19.46
N ASN A 570 -14.67 -12.92 -18.65
CA ASN A 570 -13.94 -11.79 -18.03
C ASN A 570 -12.84 -12.21 -17.03
N ARG A 571 -12.85 -13.48 -16.60
CA ARG A 571 -11.93 -14.01 -15.58
C ARG A 571 -11.04 -15.16 -16.04
N ILE A 572 -11.22 -15.68 -17.26
CA ILE A 572 -10.47 -16.87 -17.72
C ILE A 572 -8.96 -16.67 -17.78
N PHE A 573 -8.50 -15.42 -17.86
CA PHE A 573 -7.09 -15.07 -17.86
C PHE A 573 -6.59 -14.68 -16.44
N ASP A 574 -7.45 -14.70 -15.41
CA ASP A 574 -7.01 -14.49 -14.04
C ASP A 574 -6.21 -15.71 -13.55
N PRO A 575 -5.09 -15.50 -12.82
CA PRO A 575 -4.32 -16.60 -12.28
C PRO A 575 -5.15 -17.42 -11.28
N PHE A 576 -5.04 -18.75 -11.34
CA PHE A 576 -5.76 -19.74 -10.52
C PHE A 576 -7.28 -19.81 -10.76
N TYR A 577 -7.82 -19.06 -11.70
CA TYR A 577 -9.24 -19.15 -12.01
C TYR A 577 -9.53 -20.43 -12.82
N THR A 578 -10.44 -21.24 -12.35
CA THR A 578 -10.88 -22.48 -13.02
C THR A 578 -12.34 -22.81 -12.68
N THR A 579 -13.06 -23.30 -13.68
CA THR A 579 -14.40 -23.86 -13.52
C THR A 579 -14.39 -25.39 -13.34
N LYS A 580 -13.19 -26.03 -13.40
CA LYS A 580 -13.00 -27.48 -13.23
C LYS A 580 -12.98 -27.84 -11.75
N PRO A 581 -13.41 -29.07 -11.37
CA PRO A 581 -13.35 -29.55 -9.99
C PRO A 581 -11.94 -29.49 -9.41
N VAL A 582 -11.85 -29.34 -8.08
CA VAL A 582 -10.59 -29.29 -7.33
C VAL A 582 -9.69 -30.49 -7.71
N GLY A 583 -8.45 -30.22 -8.07
CA GLY A 583 -7.45 -31.22 -8.48
C GLY A 583 -7.47 -31.58 -9.99
N LYS A 584 -8.49 -31.18 -10.77
CA LYS A 584 -8.54 -31.40 -12.23
C LYS A 584 -8.17 -30.17 -13.07
N GLY A 585 -8.12 -28.98 -12.47
CA GLY A 585 -7.71 -27.75 -13.13
C GLY A 585 -6.80 -26.92 -12.25
N THR A 586 -5.68 -26.48 -12.78
CA THR A 586 -4.73 -25.59 -12.06
C THR A 586 -5.13 -24.12 -12.13
N GLY A 587 -6.00 -23.75 -13.09
CA GLY A 587 -6.36 -22.34 -13.38
C GLY A 587 -5.20 -21.50 -13.92
N LEU A 588 -4.08 -22.10 -14.29
CA LEU A 588 -2.88 -21.40 -14.75
C LEU A 588 -2.68 -21.47 -16.27
N GLY A 589 -3.27 -22.47 -16.95
CA GLY A 589 -3.00 -22.71 -18.36
C GLY A 589 -3.32 -21.51 -19.26
N LEU A 590 -4.51 -20.91 -19.13
CA LEU A 590 -4.92 -19.74 -19.92
C LEU A 590 -4.21 -18.45 -19.49
N TYR A 591 -3.95 -18.28 -18.21
CA TYR A 591 -3.14 -17.17 -17.69
C TYR A 591 -1.72 -17.19 -18.30
N ILE A 592 -1.06 -18.35 -18.30
CA ILE A 592 0.27 -18.51 -18.91
C ILE A 592 0.20 -18.29 -20.42
N SER A 593 -0.83 -18.81 -21.08
CA SER A 593 -1.04 -18.58 -22.52
C SER A 593 -1.20 -17.09 -22.83
N TYR A 594 -1.90 -16.35 -21.99
CA TYR A 594 -2.03 -14.89 -22.11
C TYR A 594 -0.67 -14.20 -21.98
N ASN A 595 0.12 -14.53 -20.95
CA ASN A 595 1.44 -13.92 -20.73
C ASN A 595 2.41 -14.25 -21.87
N ILE A 596 2.40 -15.50 -22.36
CA ILE A 596 3.21 -15.90 -23.51
C ILE A 596 2.87 -15.04 -24.73
N ILE A 597 1.60 -14.89 -25.05
CA ILE A 597 1.17 -14.13 -26.22
C ILE A 597 1.34 -12.62 -26.03
N ALA A 598 0.83 -12.07 -24.91
CA ALA A 598 0.78 -10.63 -24.71
C ALA A 598 2.14 -10.04 -24.31
N GLU A 599 2.85 -10.67 -23.37
CA GLU A 599 4.09 -10.10 -22.83
C GLU A 599 5.32 -10.52 -23.63
N LYS A 600 5.47 -11.82 -23.96
CA LYS A 600 6.67 -12.30 -24.65
C LYS A 600 6.61 -12.11 -26.16
N HIS A 601 5.45 -12.32 -26.78
CA HIS A 601 5.29 -12.19 -28.23
C HIS A 601 4.67 -10.87 -28.67
N ARG A 602 4.30 -9.97 -27.72
CA ARG A 602 3.66 -8.67 -27.99
C ARG A 602 2.41 -8.80 -28.88
N GLY A 603 1.76 -9.95 -28.79
CA GLY A 603 0.54 -10.28 -29.51
C GLY A 603 -0.73 -9.99 -28.70
N LYS A 604 -1.86 -10.52 -29.17
CA LYS A 604 -3.14 -10.44 -28.46
C LYS A 604 -3.80 -11.81 -28.43
N LEU A 605 -4.27 -12.22 -27.25
CA LEU A 605 -5.09 -13.41 -27.05
C LEU A 605 -6.51 -12.97 -26.74
N LYS A 606 -7.46 -13.31 -27.60
CA LYS A 606 -8.90 -13.00 -27.46
C LYS A 606 -9.69 -14.28 -27.29
N CYS A 607 -10.80 -14.20 -26.55
CA CYS A 607 -11.75 -15.29 -26.39
C CYS A 607 -13.15 -14.79 -26.76
N VAL A 608 -13.83 -15.51 -27.65
CA VAL A 608 -15.22 -15.30 -27.99
C VAL A 608 -15.97 -16.56 -27.62
N SER A 609 -16.95 -16.47 -26.73
CA SER A 609 -17.71 -17.63 -26.26
C SER A 609 -19.12 -17.22 -25.88
N ALA A 610 -20.06 -18.16 -25.99
CA ALA A 610 -21.38 -18.03 -25.45
C ALA A 610 -21.90 -19.41 -24.98
N PRO A 611 -22.75 -19.48 -23.96
CA PRO A 611 -23.31 -20.74 -23.51
C PRO A 611 -23.90 -21.54 -24.66
N ASP A 612 -23.57 -22.83 -24.73
CA ASP A 612 -23.98 -23.84 -25.72
C ASP A 612 -23.59 -23.55 -27.18
N ARG A 613 -22.88 -22.45 -27.45
CA ARG A 613 -22.38 -22.09 -28.79
C ARG A 613 -20.90 -22.42 -29.02
N GLY A 614 -20.21 -22.90 -27.97
CA GLY A 614 -18.80 -23.21 -28.02
C GLY A 614 -17.90 -22.02 -27.70
N THR A 615 -16.59 -22.18 -27.94
CA THR A 615 -15.58 -21.18 -27.64
C THR A 615 -14.60 -21.04 -28.81
N GLU A 616 -14.23 -19.80 -29.14
CA GLU A 616 -13.19 -19.47 -30.10
C GLU A 616 -12.09 -18.67 -29.40
N PHE A 617 -10.86 -19.16 -29.44
CA PHE A 617 -9.67 -18.43 -29.05
C PHE A 617 -8.96 -17.90 -30.29
N ILE A 618 -8.67 -16.60 -30.30
CA ILE A 618 -8.00 -15.91 -31.41
C ILE A 618 -6.66 -15.39 -30.91
N ILE A 619 -5.58 -15.88 -31.52
CA ILE A 619 -4.20 -15.50 -31.24
C ILE A 619 -3.74 -14.59 -32.38
N GLU A 620 -3.47 -13.33 -32.08
CA GLU A 620 -2.90 -12.37 -33.03
C GLU A 620 -1.40 -12.19 -32.72
N LEU A 621 -0.53 -12.42 -33.70
CA LEU A 621 0.92 -12.33 -33.52
C LEU A 621 1.57 -11.47 -34.61
N PRO A 622 2.60 -10.69 -34.27
CA PRO A 622 3.42 -10.00 -35.26
C PRO A 622 4.25 -11.05 -36.05
N ILE A 623 4.46 -10.81 -37.36
CA ILE A 623 5.30 -11.67 -38.21
C ILE A 623 6.77 -11.53 -37.82
N ARG A 624 7.19 -10.33 -37.44
CA ARG A 624 8.53 -10.01 -36.91
C ARG A 624 8.42 -9.41 -35.52
N GLN A 625 9.33 -9.79 -34.66
CA GLN A 625 9.46 -9.20 -33.34
C GLN A 625 10.47 -8.04 -33.44
N ASP A 626 10.03 -6.79 -33.34
CA ASP A 626 10.96 -5.66 -33.26
C ASP A 626 11.75 -5.74 -31.96
N ASN A 627 13.06 -5.97 -32.08
CA ASN A 627 14.02 -5.84 -30.98
C ASN A 627 14.24 -4.35 -30.69
N SER A 628 13.35 -3.72 -29.90
CA SER A 628 13.57 -2.39 -29.36
C SER A 628 13.60 -2.44 -27.84
#